data_672f75069399c449fb048ee553c2aa51
#
_entry.id   672f75069399c449fb048ee553c2aa51
#
_cell.length_a   1.000
_cell.length_b   1.000
_cell.length_c   1.000
_cell.angle_alpha   90.00
_cell.angle_beta   90.00
_cell.angle_gamma   90.00
#
_symmetry.space_group_name_H-M   'P 1'
#
loop_
_entity.id
_entity.type
_entity.pdbx_description
1 polymer ?
#
loop_
_entity_poly.entity_id
_entity_poly.type
_entity_poly.pdbx_seq_one_letter_code
_entity_poly.pdbx_strand_id
1 'polypeptide(L)'
;MKKVITIGDKEVTLSNGIAWALEYRDQFNEDPIQKHIPLVATIGESIATVLSEIEGDTLTATNVSRALQGRVFELLIPLMQTELLDTIINVTWAMAKACDDTLPPPRQWIKQFDEFPLDVIIPEVYGLLVSGFVSTKNLKSLSKMKDNLVEQAQAKNQI
;
A
#
# COMPACT_ATOMS: atom_id res chain seq x y z
N MET A 1 7.46 -4.78 -10.17
CA MET A 1 8.17 -3.48 -10.05
C MET A 1 8.92 -3.46 -8.73
N LYS A 2 10.12 -2.89 -8.76
CA LYS A 2 10.91 -2.65 -7.54
C LYS A 2 11.00 -1.16 -7.27
N LYS A 3 10.98 -0.77 -6.01
CA LYS A 3 11.10 0.63 -5.57
C LYS A 3 12.03 0.70 -4.36
N VAL A 4 12.91 1.69 -4.35
CA VAL A 4 13.73 2.00 -3.18
C VAL A 4 12.99 3.03 -2.33
N ILE A 5 12.88 2.76 -1.03
CA ILE A 5 12.36 3.71 -0.04
C ILE A 5 13.42 3.94 1.04
N THR A 6 13.33 5.07 1.71
CA THR A 6 14.19 5.37 2.86
C THR A 6 13.42 5.12 4.15
N ILE A 7 13.98 4.28 5.02
CA ILE A 7 13.45 3.99 6.36
C ILE A 7 14.50 4.46 7.37
N GLY A 8 14.22 5.56 8.07
CA GLY A 8 15.22 6.23 8.90
C GLY A 8 16.39 6.72 8.03
N ASP A 9 17.58 6.19 8.27
CA ASP A 9 18.80 6.50 7.53
C ASP A 9 19.19 5.46 6.45
N LYS A 10 18.34 4.43 6.23
CA LYS A 10 18.65 3.30 5.36
C LYS A 10 17.76 3.22 4.14
N GLU A 11 18.37 2.90 3.01
CA GLU A 11 17.64 2.57 1.79
C GLU A 11 17.22 1.10 1.80
N VAL A 12 15.96 0.86 1.49
CA VAL A 12 15.36 -0.47 1.42
C VAL A 12 14.68 -0.64 0.06
N THR A 13 15.03 -1.68 -0.65
CA THR A 13 14.37 -2.03 -1.91
C THR A 13 13.15 -2.91 -1.63
N LEU A 14 11.99 -2.50 -2.09
CA LEU A 14 10.74 -3.24 -1.99
C LEU A 14 10.30 -3.74 -3.36
N SER A 15 9.68 -4.92 -3.41
CA SER A 15 9.07 -5.49 -4.62
C SER A 15 7.58 -5.74 -4.42
N ASN A 16 6.77 -5.34 -5.40
CA ASN A 16 5.35 -5.68 -5.46
C ASN A 16 5.06 -6.92 -6.33
N GLY A 17 6.09 -7.66 -6.74
CA GLY A 17 5.92 -8.95 -7.40
C GLY A 17 5.32 -9.98 -6.44
N ILE A 18 4.59 -10.96 -6.96
CA ILE A 18 3.87 -11.97 -6.14
C ILE A 18 4.76 -12.70 -5.12
N ALA A 19 6.07 -12.70 -5.32
CA ALA A 19 7.03 -13.34 -4.42
C ALA A 19 6.91 -12.83 -2.97
N TRP A 20 6.59 -11.55 -2.74
CA TRP A 20 6.42 -11.02 -1.39
C TRP A 20 5.32 -11.75 -0.60
N ALA A 21 4.24 -12.16 -1.27
CA ALA A 21 3.15 -12.90 -0.63
C ALA A 21 3.59 -14.32 -0.23
N LEU A 22 4.49 -14.93 -0.99
CA LEU A 22 5.10 -16.22 -0.66
C LEU A 22 6.03 -16.08 0.55
N GLU A 23 6.91 -15.08 0.55
CA GLU A 23 7.79 -14.78 1.69
C GLU A 23 6.99 -14.52 2.97
N TYR A 24 5.90 -13.77 2.86
CA TYR A 24 4.99 -13.52 3.98
C TYR A 24 4.39 -14.83 4.52
N ARG A 25 3.81 -15.63 3.65
CA ARG A 25 3.17 -16.90 4.03
C ARG A 25 4.17 -17.88 4.65
N ASP A 26 5.35 -17.99 4.08
CA ASP A 26 6.39 -18.89 4.56
C ASP A 26 6.91 -18.48 5.95
N GLN A 27 6.99 -17.16 6.23
CA GLN A 27 7.44 -16.64 7.51
C GLN A 27 6.36 -16.70 8.60
N PHE A 28 5.12 -16.36 8.27
CA PHE A 28 4.06 -16.14 9.25
C PHE A 28 3.01 -17.26 9.26
N ASN A 29 3.06 -18.19 8.31
CA ASN A 29 2.06 -19.26 8.10
C ASN A 29 0.63 -18.71 7.96
N GLU A 30 0.49 -17.55 7.35
CA GLU A 30 -0.78 -16.84 7.11
C GLU A 30 -0.84 -16.36 5.67
N ASP A 31 -2.04 -16.33 5.08
CA ASP A 31 -2.24 -15.70 3.78
C ASP A 31 -2.35 -14.18 3.97
N PRO A 32 -1.42 -13.38 3.40
CA PRO A 32 -1.42 -11.94 3.60
C PRO A 32 -2.65 -11.26 3.01
N ILE A 33 -3.20 -11.78 1.92
CA ILE A 33 -4.37 -11.21 1.26
C ILE A 33 -5.60 -11.44 2.14
N GLN A 34 -5.81 -12.67 2.59
CA GLN A 34 -6.94 -13.04 3.42
C GLN A 34 -6.91 -12.33 4.79
N LYS A 35 -5.74 -12.22 5.40
CA LYS A 35 -5.57 -11.54 6.70
C LYS A 35 -5.85 -10.05 6.59
N HIS A 36 -5.45 -9.42 5.49
CA HIS A 36 -5.50 -7.96 5.33
C HIS A 36 -6.70 -7.46 4.55
N ILE A 37 -7.56 -8.34 3.99
CA ILE A 37 -8.82 -7.95 3.36
C ILE A 37 -9.68 -7.05 4.26
N PRO A 38 -9.90 -7.35 5.56
CA PRO A 38 -10.68 -6.48 6.43
C PRO A 38 -10.05 -5.09 6.58
N LEU A 39 -8.73 -5.01 6.63
CA LEU A 39 -7.98 -3.78 6.66
C LEU A 39 -8.15 -2.98 5.36
N VAL A 40 -8.02 -3.66 4.22
CA VAL A 40 -8.25 -3.07 2.89
C VAL A 40 -9.69 -2.58 2.75
N ALA A 41 -10.68 -3.33 3.26
CA ALA A 41 -12.07 -2.92 3.24
C ALA A 41 -12.33 -1.67 4.11
N THR A 42 -11.71 -1.61 5.30
CA THR A 42 -11.82 -0.44 6.20
C THR A 42 -11.18 0.81 5.59
N ILE A 43 -10.09 0.63 4.85
CA ILE A 43 -9.40 1.72 4.15
C ILE A 43 -9.99 1.95 2.75
N GLY A 44 -10.78 1.00 2.24
CA GLY A 44 -11.24 0.99 0.85
C GLY A 44 -11.97 2.26 0.43
N GLU A 45 -12.83 2.81 1.28
CA GLU A 45 -13.51 4.09 1.01
C GLU A 45 -12.51 5.25 0.97
N SER A 46 -11.57 5.29 1.90
CA SER A 46 -10.53 6.32 1.94
C SER A 46 -9.56 6.19 0.76
N ILE A 47 -9.20 4.96 0.39
CA ILE A 47 -8.38 4.69 -0.80
C ILE A 47 -9.15 5.09 -2.07
N ALA A 48 -10.43 4.75 -2.19
CA ALA A 48 -11.25 5.12 -3.34
C ALA A 48 -11.34 6.66 -3.47
N THR A 49 -11.49 7.37 -2.36
CA THR A 49 -11.46 8.84 -2.34
C THR A 49 -10.10 9.37 -2.80
N VAL A 50 -9.01 8.84 -2.27
CA VAL A 50 -7.64 9.21 -2.67
C VAL A 50 -7.39 8.91 -4.15
N LEU A 51 -7.80 7.73 -4.62
CA LEU A 51 -7.68 7.36 -6.03
C LEU A 51 -8.52 8.27 -6.93
N SER A 52 -9.66 8.75 -6.44
CA SER A 52 -10.51 9.69 -7.17
C SER A 52 -9.89 11.08 -7.34
N GLU A 53 -8.95 11.46 -6.51
CA GLU A 53 -8.26 12.77 -6.54
C GLU A 53 -6.97 12.73 -7.38
N ILE A 54 -6.51 11.54 -7.80
CA ILE A 54 -5.35 11.43 -8.68
C ILE A 54 -5.74 11.95 -10.07
N GLU A 55 -5.21 13.10 -10.43
CA GLU A 55 -5.37 13.68 -11.76
C GLU A 55 -4.54 12.88 -12.79
N GLY A 56 -5.17 12.58 -13.93
CA GLY A 56 -4.53 11.90 -15.05
C GLY A 56 -4.85 10.42 -15.18
N ASP A 57 -4.50 9.86 -16.32
CA ASP A 57 -4.91 8.51 -16.77
C ASP A 57 -4.11 7.36 -16.14
N THR A 58 -3.13 7.62 -15.26
CA THR A 58 -2.18 6.58 -14.85
C THR A 58 -2.11 6.47 -13.34
N LEU A 59 -2.74 5.42 -12.79
CA LEU A 59 -2.52 4.98 -11.41
C LEU A 59 -1.16 4.28 -11.33
N THR A 60 -0.15 4.98 -10.87
CA THR A 60 1.19 4.43 -10.58
C THR A 60 1.41 4.33 -9.08
N ALA A 61 2.34 3.48 -8.64
CA ALA A 61 2.73 3.38 -7.25
C ALA A 61 3.14 4.76 -6.68
N THR A 62 3.81 5.58 -7.48
CA THR A 62 4.26 6.92 -7.08
C THR A 62 3.10 7.89 -6.89
N ASN A 63 2.12 7.89 -7.81
CA ASN A 63 0.96 8.77 -7.71
C ASN A 63 0.05 8.40 -6.54
N VAL A 64 -0.18 7.11 -6.32
CA VAL A 64 -0.93 6.60 -5.17
C VAL A 64 -0.22 6.95 -3.86
N SER A 65 1.07 6.70 -3.77
CA SER A 65 1.88 7.05 -2.59
C SER A 65 1.80 8.55 -2.28
N ARG A 66 1.95 9.41 -3.28
CA ARG A 66 1.87 10.87 -3.11
C ARG A 66 0.48 11.32 -2.62
N ALA A 67 -0.58 10.78 -3.18
CA ALA A 67 -1.94 11.11 -2.78
C ALA A 67 -2.25 10.65 -1.34
N LEU A 68 -1.71 9.50 -0.93
CA LEU A 68 -1.86 8.97 0.43
C LEU A 68 -1.06 9.77 1.47
N GLN A 69 0.09 10.34 1.12
CA GLN A 69 0.93 11.12 2.05
C GLN A 69 0.18 12.29 2.69
N GLY A 70 -0.68 12.97 1.95
CA GLY A 70 -1.49 14.08 2.47
C GLY A 70 -2.59 13.67 3.44
N ARG A 71 -2.91 12.38 3.53
CA ARG A 71 -4.06 11.84 4.31
C ARG A 71 -3.69 10.74 5.28
N VAL A 72 -2.42 10.60 5.58
CA VAL A 72 -1.89 9.54 6.45
C VAL A 72 -2.62 9.49 7.79
N PHE A 73 -2.85 10.63 8.42
CA PHE A 73 -3.52 10.66 9.73
C PHE A 73 -4.99 10.23 9.65
N GLU A 74 -5.71 10.58 8.59
CA GLU A 74 -7.09 10.13 8.36
C GLU A 74 -7.17 8.61 8.17
N LEU A 75 -6.13 8.03 7.55
CA LEU A 75 -6.01 6.58 7.35
C LEU A 75 -5.56 5.85 8.62
N LEU A 76 -4.68 6.47 9.42
CA LEU A 76 -4.12 5.86 10.62
C LEU A 76 -5.15 5.70 11.75
N ILE A 77 -6.09 6.65 11.92
CA ILE A 77 -7.05 6.62 13.02
C ILE A 77 -7.88 5.32 13.04
N PRO A 78 -8.51 4.88 11.94
CA PRO A 78 -9.22 3.60 11.92
C PRO A 78 -8.28 2.40 12.12
N LEU A 79 -7.03 2.52 11.68
CA LEU A 79 -6.05 1.45 11.71
C LEU A 79 -5.41 1.26 13.10
N MET A 80 -5.40 2.29 13.93
CA MET A 80 -4.93 2.18 15.33
C MET A 80 -5.79 1.23 16.17
N GLN A 81 -6.98 0.86 15.69
CA GLN A 81 -7.85 -0.13 16.32
C GLN A 81 -7.55 -1.57 15.87
N THR A 82 -6.60 -1.77 14.98
CA THR A 82 -6.17 -3.06 14.45
C THR A 82 -4.70 -3.30 14.76
N GLU A 83 -4.21 -4.51 14.51
CA GLU A 83 -2.78 -4.87 14.60
C GLU A 83 -1.98 -4.23 13.44
N LEU A 84 -2.16 -2.94 13.22
CA LEU A 84 -1.61 -2.23 12.06
C LEU A 84 -0.09 -2.25 12.03
N LEU A 85 0.53 -1.97 13.17
CA LEU A 85 1.99 -1.85 13.22
C LEU A 85 2.65 -3.16 12.80
N ASP A 86 2.19 -4.28 13.36
CA ASP A 86 2.71 -5.61 12.99
C ASP A 86 2.44 -5.91 11.51
N THR A 87 1.26 -5.56 11.02
CA THR A 87 0.88 -5.73 9.62
C THR A 87 1.82 -4.97 8.68
N ILE A 88 2.06 -3.69 8.94
CA ILE A 88 2.91 -2.85 8.10
C ILE A 88 4.36 -3.31 8.15
N ILE A 89 4.89 -3.64 9.32
CA ILE A 89 6.24 -4.17 9.46
C ILE A 89 6.39 -5.47 8.67
N ASN A 90 5.45 -6.40 8.83
CA ASN A 90 5.50 -7.72 8.22
C ASN A 90 5.37 -7.66 6.69
N VAL A 91 4.48 -6.83 6.17
CA VAL A 91 4.33 -6.64 4.71
C VAL A 91 5.56 -5.95 4.12
N THR A 92 6.06 -4.90 4.78
CA THR A 92 7.27 -4.20 4.33
C THR A 92 8.47 -5.13 4.30
N TRP A 93 8.64 -5.92 5.37
CA TRP A 93 9.69 -6.94 5.42
C TRP A 93 9.56 -7.97 4.30
N ALA A 94 8.37 -8.49 4.06
CA ALA A 94 8.16 -9.50 3.01
C ALA A 94 8.46 -8.95 1.61
N MET A 95 8.09 -7.68 1.35
CA MET A 95 8.44 -6.99 0.11
C MET A 95 9.96 -6.77 -0.05
N ALA A 96 10.66 -6.50 1.04
CA ALA A 96 12.10 -6.38 1.05
C ALA A 96 12.78 -7.75 0.89
N LYS A 97 12.29 -8.77 1.58
CA LYS A 97 12.76 -10.16 1.51
C LYS A 97 12.67 -10.71 0.09
N ALA A 98 11.61 -10.38 -0.64
CA ALA A 98 11.46 -10.73 -2.05
C ALA A 98 12.51 -10.07 -2.98
N CYS A 99 13.28 -9.10 -2.47
CA CYS A 99 14.39 -8.47 -3.18
C CYS A 99 15.76 -8.96 -2.72
N ASP A 100 15.86 -9.43 -1.48
CA ASP A 100 17.11 -9.82 -0.83
C ASP A 100 16.89 -11.04 0.10
N ASP A 101 17.24 -12.20 -0.38
CA ASP A 101 17.13 -13.48 0.35
C ASP A 101 17.99 -13.54 1.61
N THR A 102 18.95 -12.62 1.77
CA THR A 102 19.85 -12.58 2.94
C THR A 102 19.26 -11.85 4.13
N LEU A 103 18.10 -11.18 3.96
CA LEU A 103 17.47 -10.46 5.06
C LEU A 103 17.14 -11.38 6.24
N PRO A 104 17.46 -10.94 7.46
CA PRO A 104 17.12 -11.69 8.67
C PRO A 104 15.59 -11.69 8.91
N PRO A 105 15.09 -12.54 9.81
CA PRO A 105 13.69 -12.55 10.19
C PRO A 105 13.17 -11.17 10.62
N PRO A 106 11.86 -10.88 10.52
CA PRO A 106 11.27 -9.56 10.71
C PRO A 106 11.69 -8.87 12.00
N ARG A 107 11.71 -9.63 13.09
CA ARG A 107 12.08 -9.12 14.43
C ARG A 107 13.54 -8.64 14.53
N GLN A 108 14.43 -9.27 13.80
CA GLN A 108 15.85 -8.87 13.75
C GLN A 108 16.04 -7.74 12.74
N TRP A 109 15.28 -7.78 11.64
CA TRP A 109 15.32 -6.77 10.61
C TRP A 109 14.86 -5.41 11.12
N ILE A 110 13.72 -5.35 11.81
CA ILE A 110 13.18 -4.08 12.33
C ILE A 110 14.12 -3.39 13.33
N LYS A 111 14.89 -4.15 14.09
CA LYS A 111 15.88 -3.62 15.05
C LYS A 111 17.07 -2.92 14.40
N GLN A 112 17.22 -3.03 13.09
CA GLN A 112 18.28 -2.36 12.35
C GLN A 112 17.97 -0.88 12.06
N PHE A 113 16.74 -0.45 12.32
CA PHE A 113 16.28 0.90 12.07
C PHE A 113 16.09 1.63 13.40
N ASP A 114 16.68 2.83 13.50
CA ASP A 114 16.47 3.71 14.65
C ASP A 114 15.07 4.34 14.61
N GLU A 115 14.55 4.57 13.41
CA GLU A 115 13.22 5.11 13.16
C GLU A 115 12.48 4.28 12.11
N PHE A 116 11.16 4.13 12.30
CA PHE A 116 10.27 3.47 11.34
C PHE A 116 9.06 4.39 11.08
N PRO A 117 9.23 5.43 10.25
CA PRO A 117 8.23 6.48 10.06
C PRO A 117 7.02 5.96 9.29
N LEU A 118 5.92 5.68 9.99
CA LEU A 118 4.69 5.11 9.40
C LEU A 118 4.04 6.04 8.37
N ASP A 119 4.15 7.35 8.56
CA ASP A 119 3.66 8.38 7.65
C ASP A 119 4.33 8.36 6.27
N VAL A 120 5.56 7.85 6.21
CA VAL A 120 6.30 7.64 4.96
C VAL A 120 6.08 6.24 4.43
N ILE A 121 6.16 5.21 5.29
CA ILE A 121 6.16 3.81 4.88
C ILE A 121 4.78 3.37 4.39
N ILE A 122 3.70 3.75 5.10
CA ILE A 122 2.34 3.32 4.75
C ILE A 122 1.97 3.74 3.33
N PRO A 123 2.08 5.01 2.92
CA PRO A 123 1.76 5.41 1.55
C PRO A 123 2.57 4.67 0.50
N GLU A 124 3.85 4.45 0.76
CA GLU A 124 4.74 3.76 -0.17
C GLU A 124 4.36 2.28 -0.35
N VAL A 125 4.12 1.58 0.75
CA VAL A 125 3.73 0.16 0.73
C VAL A 125 2.37 -0.01 0.08
N TYR A 126 1.38 0.83 0.39
CA TYR A 126 0.07 0.79 -0.25
C TYR A 126 0.13 1.12 -1.74
N GLY A 127 0.92 2.10 -2.14
CA GLY A 127 1.15 2.42 -3.54
C GLY A 127 1.69 1.22 -4.32
N LEU A 128 2.64 0.49 -3.72
CA LEU A 128 3.18 -0.75 -4.29
C LEU A 128 2.14 -1.87 -4.35
N LEU A 129 1.35 -2.07 -3.28
CA LEU A 129 0.30 -3.09 -3.24
C LEU A 129 -0.74 -2.86 -4.34
N VAL A 130 -1.27 -1.65 -4.45
CA VAL A 130 -2.26 -1.30 -5.47
C VAL A 130 -1.71 -1.57 -6.87
N SER A 131 -0.49 -1.13 -7.17
CA SER A 131 0.13 -1.33 -8.48
C SER A 131 0.51 -2.79 -8.77
N GLY A 132 0.68 -3.61 -7.74
CA GLY A 132 1.02 -5.03 -7.88
C GLY A 132 -0.18 -5.92 -8.12
N PHE A 133 -1.34 -5.60 -7.53
CA PHE A 133 -2.55 -6.42 -7.67
C PHE A 133 -3.41 -6.07 -8.88
N VAL A 134 -3.25 -4.87 -9.42
CA VAL A 134 -4.07 -4.42 -10.54
C VAL A 134 -3.20 -4.26 -11.78
N SER A 135 -3.54 -5.02 -12.83
CA SER A 135 -2.82 -4.90 -14.11
C SER A 135 -2.97 -3.48 -14.67
N THR A 136 -2.00 -3.02 -15.44
CA THR A 136 -2.04 -1.70 -16.10
C THR A 136 -3.33 -1.49 -16.92
N LYS A 137 -3.86 -2.56 -17.52
CA LYS A 137 -5.15 -2.53 -18.22
C LYS A 137 -6.32 -2.27 -17.29
N ASN A 138 -6.33 -2.93 -16.13
CA ASN A 138 -7.40 -2.77 -15.13
C ASN A 138 -7.28 -1.44 -14.38
N LEU A 139 -6.06 -0.91 -14.18
CA LEU A 139 -5.85 0.44 -13.66
C LEU A 139 -6.50 1.50 -14.56
N LYS A 140 -6.35 1.36 -15.89
CA LYS A 140 -7.03 2.24 -16.86
C LYS A 140 -8.56 2.09 -16.82
N SER A 141 -9.06 0.87 -16.60
CA SER A 141 -10.49 0.60 -16.46
C SER A 141 -11.06 1.19 -15.17
N LEU A 142 -10.34 1.10 -14.05
CA LEU A 142 -10.69 1.74 -12.78
C LEU A 142 -10.72 3.27 -12.90
N SER A 143 -9.76 3.86 -13.60
CA SER A 143 -9.75 5.29 -13.88
C SER A 143 -11.00 5.73 -14.66
N LYS A 144 -11.39 5.00 -15.69
CA LYS A 144 -12.62 5.27 -16.45
C LYS A 144 -13.90 5.11 -15.61
N MET A 145 -13.95 4.08 -14.74
CA MET A 145 -15.07 3.89 -13.82
C MET A 145 -15.19 5.06 -12.84
N LYS A 146 -14.06 5.56 -12.35
CA LYS A 146 -14.01 6.75 -11.52
C LYS A 146 -14.62 7.94 -12.21
N ASP A 147 -14.19 8.25 -13.44
CA ASP A 147 -14.69 9.40 -14.21
C ASP A 147 -16.20 9.32 -14.38
N ASN A 148 -16.74 8.13 -14.71
CA ASN A 148 -18.17 7.87 -14.81
C ASN A 148 -18.91 8.08 -13.47
N LEU A 149 -18.33 7.69 -12.34
CA LEU A 149 -18.93 7.88 -11.00
C LEU A 149 -18.95 9.37 -10.61
N VAL A 150 -17.88 10.10 -10.93
CA VAL A 150 -17.82 11.55 -10.68
C VAL A 150 -18.85 12.30 -11.52
N GLU A 151 -18.99 11.96 -12.81
CA GLU A 151 -20.04 12.54 -13.67
C GLU A 151 -21.45 12.26 -13.17
N GLN A 152 -21.72 11.04 -12.73
CA GLN A 152 -23.03 10.67 -12.16
C GLN A 152 -23.31 11.40 -10.83
N ALA A 153 -22.31 11.58 -9.98
CA ALA A 153 -22.47 12.33 -8.73
C ALA A 153 -22.72 13.83 -8.99
N GLN A 154 -22.03 14.42 -9.96
CA GLN A 154 -22.25 15.81 -10.38
C GLN A 154 -23.62 16.03 -11.01
N ALA A 155 -24.10 15.09 -11.83
CA ALA A 155 -25.43 15.15 -12.43
C ALA A 155 -26.58 15.08 -11.39
N LYS A 156 -26.38 14.32 -10.29
CA LYS A 156 -27.35 14.23 -9.20
C LYS A 156 -27.41 15.49 -8.33
N ASN A 157 -26.32 16.25 -8.25
CA ASN A 157 -26.27 17.49 -7.46
C ASN A 157 -26.77 18.72 -8.23
N GLN A 158 -27.14 18.58 -9.50
CA GLN A 158 -27.73 19.67 -10.32
C GLN A 158 -29.26 19.61 -10.42
N ILE A 159 -29.90 18.70 -9.70
CA ILE A 159 -31.34 18.61 -9.52
C ILE A 159 -31.66 19.07 -8.09
#